data_785a65fd6415d12e027bfccc203012fe
#
_entry.id   785a65fd6415d12e027bfccc203012fe
#
_cell.length_a   1.000
_cell.length_b   1.000
_cell.length_c   1.000
_cell.angle_alpha   90.00
_cell.angle_beta   90.00
_cell.angle_gamma   90.00
#
_symmetry.space_group_name_H-M   'P 1'
#
loop_
_entity.id
_entity.type
_entity.pdbx_description
1 polymer ?
#
loop_
_entity_poly.entity_id
_entity_poly.type
_entity_poly.pdbx_seq_one_letter_code
_entity_poly.pdbx_strand_id
1 'polypeptide(L)'
;MIWDSSDILQQLGTASVFQIGVFFLVANLAIFGASILLCWVLGVAFKGKRIFDRWEPLRSIEVMAAVSAVVLNSAVSVAGWWLWTHGLITLRSAGIFRSVADCLFMVLAMDLGMYCFHRIAHHPVIFRIVHRFHHRHEATNPISLFVLHPIEVIGFGSLMILFLVLYPMSFGGLMGYLTLNVLFGTLGHSGVEPFPAAIGRLPVLRLIGTSTFHAEHHEHPKYNFGFYTLFWDKLFGTLDPEYHQRFRQGE
;
A
#
# COMPACT_ATOMS: atom_id res chain seq x y z
N MET A 1 26.43 -5.74 -15.16
CA MET A 1 26.11 -4.32 -15.41
C MET A 1 25.29 -3.85 -14.22
N ILE A 2 25.91 -3.18 -13.26
CA ILE A 2 25.19 -2.62 -12.09
C ILE A 2 24.59 -1.32 -12.61
N TRP A 3 23.25 -1.26 -12.72
CA TRP A 3 22.55 -0.04 -13.11
C TRP A 3 22.84 1.02 -12.04
N ASP A 4 23.51 2.08 -12.42
CA ASP A 4 23.70 3.22 -11.52
C ASP A 4 22.40 4.03 -11.47
N SER A 5 21.88 4.25 -10.27
CA SER A 5 20.66 5.06 -10.08
C SER A 5 20.84 6.50 -10.55
N SER A 6 22.07 6.99 -10.73
CA SER A 6 22.34 8.30 -11.32
C SER A 6 21.92 8.38 -12.78
N ASP A 7 22.17 7.34 -13.57
CA ASP A 7 21.79 7.30 -14.99
C ASP A 7 20.27 7.32 -15.16
N ILE A 8 19.56 6.57 -14.31
CA ILE A 8 18.08 6.56 -14.29
C ILE A 8 17.54 7.94 -13.94
N LEU A 9 18.07 8.56 -12.90
CA LEU A 9 17.64 9.90 -12.49
C LEU A 9 17.91 10.94 -13.58
N GLN A 10 19.05 10.86 -14.26
CA GLN A 10 19.36 11.74 -15.38
C GLN A 10 18.36 11.56 -16.54
N GLN A 11 18.07 10.33 -16.95
CA GLN A 11 17.10 10.05 -18.01
C GLN A 11 15.70 10.54 -17.66
N LEU A 12 15.24 10.27 -16.43
CA LEU A 12 13.96 10.76 -15.95
C LEU A 12 13.90 12.30 -15.88
N GLY A 13 15.01 12.96 -15.48
CA GLY A 13 15.08 14.41 -15.37
C GLY A 13 15.03 15.15 -16.71
N THR A 14 15.42 14.50 -17.81
CA THR A 14 15.44 15.08 -19.18
C THR A 14 14.22 14.69 -20.01
N ALA A 15 13.37 13.80 -19.51
CA ALA A 15 12.20 13.31 -20.23
C ALA A 15 11.11 14.39 -20.35
N SER A 16 10.32 14.37 -21.43
CA SER A 16 9.16 15.23 -21.58
C SER A 16 8.00 14.76 -20.67
N VAL A 17 7.08 15.67 -20.35
CA VAL A 17 5.85 15.35 -19.57
C VAL A 17 5.06 14.21 -20.21
N PHE A 18 4.98 14.17 -21.54
CA PHE A 18 4.29 13.08 -22.26
C PHE A 18 4.99 11.73 -22.04
N GLN A 19 6.31 11.66 -22.19
CA GLN A 19 7.07 10.42 -21.96
C GLN A 19 6.92 9.93 -20.52
N ILE A 20 6.99 10.84 -19.55
CA ILE A 20 6.78 10.53 -18.13
C ILE A 20 5.35 10.05 -17.84
N GLY A 21 4.34 10.69 -18.45
CA GLY A 21 2.95 10.27 -18.33
C GLY A 21 2.74 8.84 -18.84
N VAL A 22 3.27 8.52 -20.02
CA VAL A 22 3.22 7.16 -20.58
C VAL A 22 3.99 6.17 -19.70
N PHE A 23 5.19 6.54 -19.25
CA PHE A 23 6.01 5.70 -18.37
C PHE A 23 5.27 5.33 -17.09
N PHE A 24 4.70 6.32 -16.35
CA PHE A 24 3.99 6.04 -15.11
C PHE A 24 2.67 5.31 -15.34
N LEU A 25 1.98 5.55 -16.44
CA LEU A 25 0.78 4.78 -16.78
C LEU A 25 1.12 3.31 -17.00
N VAL A 26 2.15 3.02 -17.79
CA VAL A 26 2.62 1.64 -18.03
C VAL A 26 3.12 0.98 -16.74
N ALA A 27 3.88 1.71 -15.93
CA ALA A 27 4.38 1.22 -14.64
C ALA A 27 3.22 0.87 -13.68
N ASN A 28 2.21 1.76 -13.54
CA ASN A 28 1.05 1.49 -12.68
C ASN A 28 0.17 0.35 -13.22
N LEU A 29 0.03 0.20 -14.54
CA LEU A 29 -0.64 -0.95 -15.14
C LEU A 29 0.13 -2.26 -14.85
N ALA A 30 1.46 -2.24 -14.94
CA ALA A 30 2.28 -3.40 -14.60
C ALA A 30 2.16 -3.76 -13.11
N ILE A 31 2.18 -2.77 -12.21
CA ILE A 31 1.96 -2.96 -10.77
C ILE A 31 0.57 -3.56 -10.51
N PHE A 32 -0.47 -3.03 -11.13
CA PHE A 32 -1.83 -3.56 -11.03
C PHE A 32 -1.90 -5.03 -11.46
N GLY A 33 -1.34 -5.36 -12.63
CA GLY A 33 -1.30 -6.74 -13.12
C GLY A 33 -0.47 -7.67 -12.23
N ALA A 34 0.68 -7.20 -11.73
CA ALA A 34 1.53 -7.95 -10.81
C ALA A 34 0.83 -8.22 -9.46
N SER A 35 0.08 -7.26 -8.93
CA SER A 35 -0.70 -7.42 -7.69
C SER A 35 -1.79 -8.48 -7.86
N ILE A 36 -2.53 -8.46 -8.98
CA ILE A 36 -3.54 -9.48 -9.28
C ILE A 36 -2.90 -10.87 -9.39
N LEU A 37 -1.79 -10.98 -10.13
CA LEU A 37 -1.05 -12.23 -10.28
C LEU A 37 -0.56 -12.74 -8.93
N LEU A 38 0.00 -11.87 -8.09
CA LEU A 38 0.47 -12.23 -6.75
C LEU A 38 -0.69 -12.73 -5.87
N CYS A 39 -1.83 -12.05 -5.86
CA CYS A 39 -3.02 -12.52 -5.15
C CYS A 39 -3.45 -13.90 -5.62
N TRP A 40 -3.46 -14.14 -6.93
CA TRP A 40 -3.81 -15.44 -7.49
C TRP A 40 -2.81 -16.53 -7.06
N VAL A 41 -1.50 -16.25 -7.16
CA VAL A 41 -0.43 -17.17 -6.73
C VAL A 41 -0.56 -17.51 -5.25
N LEU A 42 -0.76 -16.50 -4.39
CA LEU A 42 -0.98 -16.69 -2.97
C LEU A 42 -2.24 -17.53 -2.69
N GLY A 43 -3.35 -17.24 -3.38
CA GLY A 43 -4.60 -17.99 -3.25
C GLY A 43 -4.47 -19.47 -3.63
N VAL A 44 -3.58 -19.81 -4.59
CA VAL A 44 -3.26 -21.20 -4.96
C VAL A 44 -2.30 -21.82 -3.95
N ALA A 45 -1.22 -21.12 -3.60
CA ALA A 45 -0.17 -21.63 -2.70
C ALA A 45 -0.68 -21.85 -1.28
N PHE A 46 -1.56 -20.99 -0.80
CA PHE A 46 -2.10 -21.00 0.57
C PHE A 46 -3.60 -21.34 0.61
N LYS A 47 -4.09 -22.16 -0.31
CA LYS A 47 -5.50 -22.55 -0.41
C LYS A 47 -6.11 -23.13 0.89
N GLY A 48 -5.27 -23.74 1.74
CA GLY A 48 -5.67 -24.25 3.06
C GLY A 48 -5.72 -23.20 4.18
N LYS A 49 -5.28 -21.95 3.91
CA LYS A 49 -5.24 -20.85 4.87
C LYS A 49 -6.10 -19.68 4.39
N ARG A 50 -7.27 -19.97 3.86
CA ARG A 50 -8.23 -18.96 3.43
C ARG A 50 -8.85 -18.27 4.62
N ILE A 51 -8.89 -16.91 4.56
CA ILE A 51 -9.59 -16.07 5.53
C ILE A 51 -11.09 -16.08 5.24
N PHE A 52 -11.44 -16.13 3.93
CA PHE A 52 -12.82 -16.19 3.45
C PHE A 52 -13.03 -17.44 2.60
N ASP A 53 -14.24 -18.00 2.63
CA ASP A 53 -14.56 -19.21 1.85
C ASP A 53 -14.43 -19.01 0.34
N ARG A 54 -14.77 -17.82 -0.13
CA ARG A 54 -14.64 -17.41 -1.54
C ARG A 54 -14.48 -15.90 -1.67
N TRP A 55 -13.86 -15.46 -2.76
CA TRP A 55 -13.82 -14.06 -3.14
C TRP A 55 -15.21 -13.59 -3.58
N GLU A 56 -15.54 -12.33 -3.26
CA GLU A 56 -16.73 -11.71 -3.81
C GLU A 56 -16.62 -11.54 -5.33
N PRO A 57 -17.75 -11.73 -6.06
CA PRO A 57 -17.75 -11.55 -7.51
C PRO A 57 -17.49 -10.09 -7.88
N LEU A 58 -16.71 -9.89 -8.94
CA LEU A 58 -16.37 -8.57 -9.47
C LEU A 58 -17.60 -7.89 -10.06
N ARG A 59 -17.74 -6.61 -9.75
CA ARG A 59 -18.76 -5.72 -10.32
C ARG A 59 -18.11 -4.71 -11.28
N SER A 60 -18.82 -4.30 -12.31
CA SER A 60 -18.31 -3.33 -13.30
C SER A 60 -17.86 -2.01 -12.66
N ILE A 61 -18.55 -1.53 -11.63
CA ILE A 61 -18.19 -0.31 -10.90
C ILE A 61 -16.82 -0.43 -10.20
N GLU A 62 -16.43 -1.60 -9.76
CA GLU A 62 -15.14 -1.88 -9.11
C GLU A 62 -14.01 -1.91 -10.12
N VAL A 63 -14.25 -2.48 -11.29
CA VAL A 63 -13.31 -2.41 -12.41
C VAL A 63 -13.07 -0.96 -12.82
N MET A 64 -14.14 -0.16 -12.91
CA MET A 64 -14.02 1.28 -13.21
C MET A 64 -13.23 2.03 -12.13
N ALA A 65 -13.46 1.73 -10.86
CA ALA A 65 -12.71 2.33 -9.75
C ALA A 65 -11.22 1.93 -9.79
N ALA A 66 -10.92 0.65 -10.05
CA ALA A 66 -9.54 0.19 -10.19
C ALA A 66 -8.82 0.85 -11.36
N VAL A 67 -9.47 1.00 -12.52
CA VAL A 67 -8.93 1.75 -13.67
C VAL A 67 -8.72 3.22 -13.28
N SER A 68 -9.68 3.85 -12.61
CA SER A 68 -9.54 5.21 -12.10
C SER A 68 -8.35 5.34 -11.13
N ALA A 69 -8.16 4.38 -10.23
CA ALA A 69 -7.03 4.38 -9.30
C ALA A 69 -5.69 4.29 -10.04
N VAL A 70 -5.57 3.46 -11.07
CA VAL A 70 -4.35 3.36 -11.91
C VAL A 70 -4.05 4.70 -12.59
N VAL A 71 -5.05 5.34 -13.19
CA VAL A 71 -4.89 6.65 -13.86
C VAL A 71 -4.51 7.73 -12.85
N LEU A 72 -5.18 7.80 -11.71
CA LEU A 72 -4.92 8.81 -10.68
C LEU A 72 -3.55 8.61 -10.01
N ASN A 73 -3.14 7.36 -9.73
CA ASN A 73 -1.79 7.07 -9.25
C ASN A 73 -0.72 7.51 -10.26
N SER A 74 -0.99 7.33 -11.56
CA SER A 74 -0.10 7.82 -12.61
C SER A 74 -0.01 9.35 -12.62
N ALA A 75 -1.12 10.04 -12.46
CA ALA A 75 -1.15 11.50 -12.35
C ALA A 75 -0.40 12.00 -11.09
N VAL A 76 -0.58 11.35 -9.94
CA VAL A 76 0.17 11.63 -8.71
C VAL A 76 1.68 11.42 -8.93
N SER A 77 2.06 10.35 -9.64
CA SER A 77 3.47 10.08 -9.95
C SER A 77 4.06 11.16 -10.86
N VAL A 78 3.30 11.64 -11.86
CA VAL A 78 3.70 12.78 -12.70
C VAL A 78 3.86 14.05 -11.87
N ALA A 79 2.95 14.32 -10.93
CA ALA A 79 3.06 15.46 -10.03
C ALA A 79 4.31 15.37 -9.14
N GLY A 80 4.61 14.19 -8.58
CA GLY A 80 5.84 13.94 -7.82
C GLY A 80 7.10 14.14 -8.65
N TRP A 81 7.11 13.64 -9.90
CA TRP A 81 8.20 13.88 -10.85
C TRP A 81 8.37 15.37 -11.16
N TRP A 82 7.28 16.10 -11.37
CA TRP A 82 7.32 17.53 -11.62
C TRP A 82 7.92 18.29 -10.44
N LEU A 83 7.50 17.99 -9.21
CA LEU A 83 8.05 18.57 -7.99
C LEU A 83 9.54 18.27 -7.83
N TRP A 84 9.98 17.07 -8.19
CA TRP A 84 11.38 16.68 -8.16
C TRP A 84 12.22 17.47 -9.19
N THR A 85 11.76 17.57 -10.44
CA THR A 85 12.49 18.32 -11.49
C THR A 85 12.54 19.83 -11.23
N HIS A 86 11.64 20.35 -10.38
CA HIS A 86 11.65 21.76 -9.94
C HIS A 86 12.35 21.97 -8.59
N GLY A 87 13.02 20.94 -8.06
CA GLY A 87 13.84 21.03 -6.85
C GLY A 87 13.05 21.06 -5.53
N LEU A 88 11.73 20.84 -5.54
CA LEU A 88 10.92 20.75 -4.32
C LEU A 88 11.03 19.39 -3.64
N ILE A 89 11.30 18.33 -4.41
CA ILE A 89 11.66 17.00 -3.90
C ILE A 89 13.14 16.77 -4.20
N THR A 90 13.88 16.22 -3.24
CA THR A 90 15.28 15.84 -3.43
C THR A 90 15.42 14.34 -3.49
N LEU A 91 15.72 13.81 -4.69
CA LEU A 91 16.12 12.42 -4.90
C LEU A 91 17.60 12.37 -5.28
N ARG A 92 18.34 11.40 -4.71
CA ARG A 92 19.77 11.23 -4.94
C ARG A 92 20.14 9.76 -5.14
N SER A 93 21.23 9.50 -5.86
CA SER A 93 21.89 8.21 -5.84
C SER A 93 22.56 8.01 -4.48
N ALA A 94 22.50 6.79 -3.94
CA ALA A 94 23.13 6.44 -2.66
C ALA A 94 23.43 4.94 -2.60
N GLY A 95 24.39 4.58 -1.75
CA GLY A 95 24.72 3.18 -1.48
C GLY A 95 23.59 2.44 -0.71
N ILE A 96 23.73 1.12 -0.65
CA ILE A 96 22.69 0.21 -0.12
C ILE A 96 22.29 0.54 1.33
N PHE A 97 23.24 0.83 2.21
CA PHE A 97 22.94 1.13 3.62
C PHE A 97 22.07 2.37 3.77
N ARG A 98 22.36 3.43 2.99
CA ARG A 98 21.54 4.63 2.99
C ARG A 98 20.17 4.36 2.38
N SER A 99 20.08 3.59 1.30
CA SER A 99 18.81 3.23 0.67
C SER A 99 17.92 2.41 1.61
N VAL A 100 18.49 1.48 2.37
CA VAL A 100 17.74 0.72 3.40
C VAL A 100 17.27 1.65 4.51
N ALA A 101 18.11 2.55 5.01
CA ALA A 101 17.74 3.50 6.06
C ALA A 101 16.60 4.44 5.60
N ASP A 102 16.69 4.97 4.38
CA ASP A 102 15.66 5.82 3.78
C ASP A 102 14.33 5.05 3.57
N CYS A 103 14.41 3.80 3.11
CA CYS A 103 13.24 2.93 2.98
C CYS A 103 12.55 2.70 4.34
N LEU A 104 13.31 2.35 5.38
CA LEU A 104 12.77 2.15 6.73
C LEU A 104 12.16 3.42 7.29
N PHE A 105 12.84 4.57 7.11
CA PHE A 105 12.28 5.86 7.51
C PHE A 105 10.94 6.12 6.84
N MET A 106 10.85 5.89 5.51
CA MET A 106 9.61 6.13 4.76
C MET A 106 8.49 5.16 5.16
N VAL A 107 8.81 3.89 5.43
CA VAL A 107 7.85 2.91 5.96
C VAL A 107 7.29 3.42 7.30
N LEU A 108 8.12 3.85 8.24
CA LEU A 108 7.67 4.32 9.55
C LEU A 108 6.87 5.63 9.46
N ALA A 109 7.31 6.58 8.62
CA ALA A 109 6.61 7.85 8.43
C ALA A 109 5.23 7.63 7.80
N MET A 110 5.18 6.80 6.76
CA MET A 110 3.93 6.46 6.08
C MET A 110 3.03 5.57 6.95
N ASP A 111 3.57 4.68 7.80
CA ASP A 111 2.77 3.87 8.71
C ASP A 111 1.94 4.74 9.67
N LEU A 112 2.59 5.77 10.26
CA LEU A 112 1.88 6.76 11.07
C LEU A 112 0.89 7.58 10.22
N GLY A 113 1.36 8.09 9.09
CA GLY A 113 0.55 8.95 8.23
C GLY A 113 -0.69 8.23 7.70
N MET A 114 -0.54 6.98 7.26
CA MET A 114 -1.64 6.15 6.78
C MET A 114 -2.60 5.78 7.91
N TYR A 115 -2.09 5.45 9.11
CA TYR A 115 -2.93 5.22 10.28
C TYR A 115 -3.82 6.45 10.59
N CYS A 116 -3.22 7.65 10.64
CA CYS A 116 -3.97 8.88 10.88
C CYS A 116 -4.99 9.16 9.77
N PHE A 117 -4.57 9.05 8.51
CA PHE A 117 -5.44 9.27 7.37
C PHE A 117 -6.60 8.27 7.34
N HIS A 118 -6.33 7.01 7.61
CA HIS A 118 -7.33 5.94 7.64
C HIS A 118 -8.34 6.15 8.79
N ARG A 119 -7.89 6.55 9.97
CA ARG A 119 -8.80 6.94 11.06
C ARG A 119 -9.70 8.11 10.69
N ILE A 120 -9.16 9.11 9.98
CA ILE A 120 -9.95 10.24 9.46
C ILE A 120 -10.96 9.75 8.42
N ALA A 121 -10.56 8.84 7.52
CA ALA A 121 -11.46 8.24 6.52
C ALA A 121 -12.64 7.49 7.18
N HIS A 122 -12.44 6.94 8.37
CA HIS A 122 -13.50 6.31 9.19
C HIS A 122 -14.35 7.27 10.02
N HIS A 123 -14.10 8.59 9.97
CA HIS A 123 -15.04 9.55 10.55
C HIS A 123 -16.42 9.42 9.88
N PRO A 124 -17.56 9.37 10.62
CA PRO A 124 -18.88 8.97 10.08
C PRO A 124 -19.31 9.71 8.81
N VAL A 125 -18.97 11.00 8.69
CA VAL A 125 -19.30 11.80 7.50
C VAL A 125 -18.42 11.41 6.32
N ILE A 126 -17.09 11.31 6.53
CA ILE A 126 -16.11 11.00 5.49
C ILE A 126 -16.29 9.57 5.02
N PHE A 127 -16.48 8.63 5.94
CA PHE A 127 -16.71 7.21 5.64
C PHE A 127 -17.83 7.01 4.63
N ARG A 128 -18.97 7.64 4.86
CA ARG A 128 -20.16 7.51 3.99
C ARG A 128 -19.90 7.96 2.55
N ILE A 129 -19.09 9.00 2.38
CA ILE A 129 -18.85 9.65 1.08
C ILE A 129 -17.67 9.03 0.35
N VAL A 130 -16.59 8.73 1.09
CA VAL A 130 -15.28 8.39 0.51
C VAL A 130 -14.96 6.91 0.74
N HIS A 131 -14.90 6.44 1.98
CA HIS A 131 -14.28 5.17 2.34
C HIS A 131 -15.24 3.97 2.33
N ARG A 132 -16.55 4.20 2.46
CA ARG A 132 -17.57 3.14 2.39
C ARG A 132 -17.52 2.33 1.09
N PHE A 133 -17.02 2.93 0.02
CA PHE A 133 -16.89 2.25 -1.27
C PHE A 133 -15.85 1.14 -1.22
N HIS A 134 -14.72 1.39 -0.55
CA HIS A 134 -13.67 0.41 -0.29
C HIS A 134 -14.17 -0.74 0.62
N HIS A 135 -14.91 -0.40 1.67
CA HIS A 135 -15.51 -1.35 2.61
C HIS A 135 -16.74 -2.11 2.09
N ARG A 136 -17.10 -2.00 0.81
CA ARG A 136 -18.17 -2.82 0.25
C ARG A 136 -17.82 -4.29 0.15
N HIS A 137 -16.53 -4.60 0.10
CA HIS A 137 -16.00 -5.96 0.15
C HIS A 137 -15.59 -6.29 1.57
N GLU A 138 -16.44 -7.06 2.27
CA GLU A 138 -16.03 -7.73 3.50
C GLU A 138 -15.02 -8.83 3.18
N ALA A 139 -15.31 -9.65 2.15
CA ALA A 139 -14.37 -10.61 1.59
C ALA A 139 -13.56 -9.96 0.44
N THR A 140 -12.32 -9.59 0.74
CA THR A 140 -11.41 -8.97 -0.23
C THR A 140 -11.15 -9.88 -1.44
N ASN A 141 -10.90 -9.28 -2.59
CA ASN A 141 -10.59 -9.97 -3.85
C ASN A 141 -9.35 -9.33 -4.52
N PRO A 142 -8.76 -9.95 -5.58
CA PRO A 142 -7.50 -9.49 -6.15
C PRO A 142 -7.47 -8.05 -6.66
N ILE A 143 -8.61 -7.42 -6.95
CA ILE A 143 -8.63 -6.02 -7.37
C ILE A 143 -9.03 -5.04 -6.26
N SER A 144 -9.49 -5.54 -5.09
CA SER A 144 -10.04 -4.69 -4.03
C SER A 144 -9.02 -3.70 -3.44
N LEU A 145 -7.71 -3.99 -3.53
CA LEU A 145 -6.65 -3.03 -3.23
C LEU A 145 -6.81 -1.72 -4.04
N PHE A 146 -7.26 -1.81 -5.28
CA PHE A 146 -7.42 -0.68 -6.21
C PHE A 146 -8.85 -0.14 -6.24
N VAL A 147 -9.79 -0.75 -5.52
CA VAL A 147 -11.19 -0.29 -5.42
C VAL A 147 -11.26 0.83 -4.39
N LEU A 148 -10.78 1.99 -4.76
CA LEU A 148 -10.67 3.18 -3.93
C LEU A 148 -11.47 4.34 -4.53
N HIS A 149 -11.98 5.20 -3.66
CA HIS A 149 -12.54 6.47 -4.10
C HIS A 149 -11.43 7.41 -4.59
N PRO A 150 -11.63 8.23 -5.64
CA PRO A 150 -10.61 9.15 -6.16
C PRO A 150 -9.93 10.02 -5.08
N ILE A 151 -10.68 10.49 -4.10
CA ILE A 151 -10.16 11.28 -2.97
C ILE A 151 -9.16 10.47 -2.14
N GLU A 152 -9.36 9.17 -1.96
CA GLU A 152 -8.41 8.31 -1.22
C GLU A 152 -7.12 8.13 -1.98
N VAL A 153 -7.20 7.86 -3.29
CA VAL A 153 -6.02 7.71 -4.15
C VAL A 153 -5.18 8.99 -4.12
N ILE A 154 -5.81 10.14 -4.30
CA ILE A 154 -5.13 11.43 -4.26
C ILE A 154 -4.59 11.70 -2.84
N GLY A 155 -5.37 11.38 -1.80
CA GLY A 155 -4.99 11.60 -0.40
C GLY A 155 -3.74 10.80 -0.01
N PHE A 156 -3.71 9.50 -0.27
CA PHE A 156 -2.54 8.64 -0.01
C PHE A 156 -1.32 9.07 -0.84
N GLY A 157 -1.54 9.39 -2.13
CA GLY A 157 -0.47 9.89 -2.98
C GLY A 157 0.08 11.23 -2.52
N SER A 158 -0.77 12.17 -2.10
CA SER A 158 -0.38 13.47 -1.56
C SER A 158 0.37 13.34 -0.23
N LEU A 159 -0.02 12.40 0.62
CA LEU A 159 0.68 12.10 1.86
C LEU A 159 2.12 11.63 1.57
N MET A 160 2.30 10.73 0.62
CA MET A 160 3.64 10.30 0.18
C MET A 160 4.46 11.47 -0.38
N ILE A 161 3.88 12.29 -1.25
CA ILE A 161 4.54 13.49 -1.80
C ILE A 161 4.96 14.44 -0.67
N LEU A 162 4.11 14.65 0.33
CA LEU A 162 4.43 15.48 1.49
C LEU A 162 5.71 15.01 2.19
N PHE A 163 5.83 13.70 2.47
CA PHE A 163 7.05 13.18 3.09
C PHE A 163 8.27 13.29 2.18
N LEU A 164 8.11 13.13 0.86
CA LEU A 164 9.21 13.33 -0.09
C LEU A 164 9.68 14.80 -0.19
N VAL A 165 8.79 15.76 0.01
CA VAL A 165 9.14 17.19 0.10
C VAL A 165 9.88 17.48 1.40
N LEU A 166 9.46 16.86 2.50
CA LEU A 166 10.03 17.10 3.83
C LEU A 166 11.35 16.37 4.07
N TYR A 167 11.62 15.29 3.35
CA TYR A 167 12.79 14.45 3.59
C TYR A 167 13.55 14.13 2.31
N PRO A 168 14.83 14.54 2.19
CA PRO A 168 15.71 14.20 1.09
C PRO A 168 15.99 12.69 1.07
N MET A 169 15.51 12.00 0.04
CA MET A 169 15.50 10.54 -0.04
C MET A 169 16.44 10.01 -1.11
N SER A 170 17.00 8.80 -0.92
CA SER A 170 17.67 8.08 -1.98
C SER A 170 16.64 7.45 -2.92
N PHE A 171 16.98 7.40 -4.22
CA PHE A 171 16.15 6.73 -5.23
C PHE A 171 15.93 5.25 -4.88
N GLY A 172 16.99 4.54 -4.45
CA GLY A 172 16.89 3.14 -4.01
C GLY A 172 15.96 2.96 -2.81
N GLY A 173 16.00 3.90 -1.85
CA GLY A 173 15.09 3.89 -0.69
C GLY A 173 13.63 4.10 -1.09
N LEU A 174 13.37 5.02 -2.03
CA LEU A 174 12.02 5.23 -2.58
C LEU A 174 11.50 3.98 -3.30
N MET A 175 12.32 3.35 -4.15
CA MET A 175 11.93 2.12 -4.86
C MET A 175 11.67 0.97 -3.88
N GLY A 176 12.50 0.81 -2.87
CA GLY A 176 12.28 -0.17 -1.79
C GLY A 176 10.97 0.07 -1.06
N TYR A 177 10.69 1.31 -0.65
CA TYR A 177 9.43 1.69 -0.02
C TYR A 177 8.21 1.39 -0.91
N LEU A 178 8.22 1.82 -2.18
CA LEU A 178 7.11 1.59 -3.11
C LEU A 178 6.85 0.09 -3.31
N THR A 179 7.91 -0.71 -3.40
CA THR A 179 7.80 -2.17 -3.48
C THR A 179 7.11 -2.75 -2.23
N LEU A 180 7.56 -2.36 -1.04
CA LEU A 180 6.94 -2.81 0.21
C LEU A 180 5.49 -2.34 0.33
N ASN A 181 5.19 -1.10 -0.06
CA ASN A 181 3.82 -0.57 -0.06
C ASN A 181 2.87 -1.43 -0.90
N VAL A 182 3.27 -1.77 -2.12
CA VAL A 182 2.47 -2.63 -3.01
C VAL A 182 2.34 -4.05 -2.44
N LEU A 183 3.41 -4.62 -1.90
CA LEU A 183 3.39 -5.95 -1.30
C LEU A 183 2.45 -6.01 -0.10
N PHE A 184 2.53 -5.07 0.84
CA PHE A 184 1.64 -5.04 2.01
C PHE A 184 0.18 -4.83 1.61
N GLY A 185 -0.09 -3.91 0.67
CA GLY A 185 -1.44 -3.72 0.14
C GLY A 185 -1.99 -4.99 -0.52
N THR A 186 -1.17 -5.67 -1.33
CA THR A 186 -1.56 -6.91 -2.00
C THR A 186 -1.80 -8.05 -0.99
N LEU A 187 -0.94 -8.20 0.01
CA LEU A 187 -1.11 -9.18 1.09
C LEU A 187 -2.41 -8.94 1.88
N GLY A 188 -2.67 -7.69 2.27
CA GLY A 188 -3.91 -7.33 2.98
C GLY A 188 -5.18 -7.72 2.23
N HIS A 189 -5.13 -7.67 0.89
CA HIS A 189 -6.27 -7.98 0.02
C HIS A 189 -6.24 -9.38 -0.60
N SER A 190 -5.29 -10.26 -0.23
CA SER A 190 -5.11 -11.57 -0.85
C SER A 190 -6.20 -12.58 -0.50
N GLY A 191 -6.93 -12.40 0.61
CA GLY A 191 -7.94 -13.34 1.11
C GLY A 191 -7.38 -14.63 1.69
N VAL A 192 -6.06 -14.73 1.84
CA VAL A 192 -5.35 -15.86 2.48
C VAL A 192 -4.33 -15.34 3.47
N GLU A 193 -3.99 -16.15 4.50
CA GLU A 193 -2.95 -15.81 5.48
C GLU A 193 -1.65 -16.56 5.17
N PRO A 194 -0.67 -15.93 4.47
CA PRO A 194 0.57 -16.62 4.11
C PRO A 194 1.54 -16.73 5.29
N PHE A 195 1.39 -15.89 6.31
CA PHE A 195 2.28 -15.89 7.46
C PHE A 195 2.02 -17.07 8.39
N PRO A 196 3.06 -17.72 8.92
CA PRO A 196 2.91 -18.74 9.97
C PRO A 196 2.59 -18.06 11.30
N ALA A 197 1.74 -18.68 12.15
CA ALA A 197 1.41 -18.15 13.48
C ALA A 197 2.64 -17.97 14.38
N ALA A 198 3.74 -18.66 14.05
CA ALA A 198 5.03 -18.50 14.75
C ALA A 198 5.56 -17.05 14.74
N ILE A 199 5.24 -16.24 13.71
CA ILE A 199 5.65 -14.82 13.69
C ILE A 199 5.07 -14.04 14.86
N GLY A 200 3.87 -14.39 15.31
CA GLY A 200 3.23 -13.77 16.47
C GLY A 200 3.98 -13.98 17.80
N ARG A 201 4.94 -14.90 17.84
CA ARG A 201 5.80 -15.18 19.02
C ARG A 201 7.09 -14.36 19.01
N LEU A 202 7.47 -13.79 17.86
CA LEU A 202 8.71 -13.03 17.71
C LEU A 202 8.48 -11.55 18.04
N PRO A 203 9.26 -10.92 18.93
CA PRO A 203 8.96 -9.59 19.49
C PRO A 203 8.74 -8.48 18.48
N VAL A 204 9.48 -8.51 17.35
CA VAL A 204 9.37 -7.50 16.29
C VAL A 204 8.34 -7.93 15.24
N LEU A 205 8.41 -9.19 14.79
CA LEU A 205 7.56 -9.69 13.71
C LEU A 205 6.08 -9.76 14.09
N ARG A 206 5.76 -9.92 15.38
CA ARG A 206 4.38 -9.84 15.90
C ARG A 206 3.72 -8.48 15.73
N LEU A 207 4.47 -7.46 15.32
CA LEU A 207 3.95 -6.13 15.04
C LEU A 207 3.66 -5.90 13.56
N ILE A 208 4.00 -6.85 12.69
CA ILE A 208 3.74 -6.73 11.24
C ILE A 208 2.24 -6.89 10.97
N GLY A 209 1.69 -6.02 10.13
CA GLY A 209 0.33 -6.13 9.60
C GLY A 209 0.21 -7.37 8.72
N THR A 210 -0.77 -8.24 9.00
CA THR A 210 -1.00 -9.49 8.27
C THR A 210 -2.23 -9.39 7.39
N SER A 211 -2.46 -10.38 6.54
CA SER A 211 -3.69 -10.46 5.75
C SER A 211 -4.92 -10.55 6.63
N THR A 212 -4.86 -11.34 7.72
CA THR A 212 -5.93 -11.46 8.72
C THR A 212 -6.22 -10.11 9.39
N PHE A 213 -5.19 -9.34 9.75
CA PHE A 213 -5.34 -8.03 10.37
C PHE A 213 -6.18 -7.07 9.51
N HIS A 214 -5.90 -7.00 8.21
CA HIS A 214 -6.61 -6.13 7.29
C HIS A 214 -7.99 -6.68 6.93
N ALA A 215 -8.13 -8.00 6.79
CA ALA A 215 -9.44 -8.63 6.56
C ALA A 215 -10.42 -8.38 7.72
N GLU A 216 -9.95 -8.47 8.98
CA GLU A 216 -10.75 -8.12 10.14
C GLU A 216 -11.14 -6.63 10.17
N HIS A 217 -10.28 -5.75 9.66
CA HIS A 217 -10.65 -4.35 9.50
C HIS A 217 -11.84 -4.16 8.55
N HIS A 218 -11.89 -4.90 7.43
CA HIS A 218 -13.04 -4.87 6.52
C HIS A 218 -14.32 -5.39 7.17
N GLU A 219 -14.23 -6.44 7.99
CA GLU A 219 -15.36 -7.01 8.73
C GLU A 219 -15.77 -6.12 9.91
N HIS A 220 -14.80 -5.56 10.64
CA HIS A 220 -14.98 -4.75 11.84
C HIS A 220 -14.34 -3.36 11.68
N PRO A 221 -14.95 -2.41 10.95
CA PRO A 221 -14.35 -1.15 10.56
C PRO A 221 -14.07 -0.15 11.71
N LYS A 222 -14.22 -0.57 12.95
CA LYS A 222 -13.88 0.20 14.17
C LYS A 222 -12.48 -0.12 14.69
N TYR A 223 -11.81 -1.15 14.14
CA TYR A 223 -10.53 -1.65 14.59
C TYR A 223 -9.52 -1.74 13.45
N ASN A 224 -8.25 -1.94 13.78
CA ASN A 224 -7.19 -2.32 12.85
C ASN A 224 -6.94 -1.30 11.73
N PHE A 225 -6.70 -0.03 12.08
CA PHE A 225 -6.45 1.05 11.12
C PHE A 225 -5.04 1.07 10.53
N GLY A 226 -4.09 0.34 11.12
CA GLY A 226 -2.71 0.25 10.64
C GLY A 226 -2.61 -0.36 9.25
N PHE A 227 -1.46 -0.11 8.59
CA PHE A 227 -1.21 -0.66 7.25
C PHE A 227 0.00 -1.60 7.24
N TYR A 228 1.18 -1.13 7.67
CA TYR A 228 2.38 -1.96 7.74
C TYR A 228 2.54 -2.63 9.09
N THR A 229 2.13 -1.96 10.16
CA THR A 229 2.30 -2.46 11.52
C THR A 229 1.05 -2.32 12.37
N LEU A 230 0.97 -3.16 13.42
CA LEU A 230 -0.03 -3.10 14.48
C LEU A 230 0.34 -2.09 15.57
N PHE A 231 1.48 -1.39 15.42
CA PHE A 231 2.04 -0.56 16.49
C PHE A 231 1.08 0.56 16.91
N TRP A 232 0.53 1.27 15.95
CA TRP A 232 -0.37 2.41 16.20
C TRP A 232 -1.70 1.94 16.78
N ASP A 233 -2.24 0.83 16.30
CA ASP A 233 -3.47 0.25 16.85
C ASP A 233 -3.29 -0.20 18.30
N LYS A 234 -2.15 -0.77 18.66
CA LYS A 234 -1.83 -1.09 20.06
C LYS A 234 -1.67 0.16 20.90
N LEU A 235 -0.97 1.17 20.38
CA LEU A 235 -0.71 2.41 21.12
C LEU A 235 -2.00 3.19 21.41
N PHE A 236 -2.90 3.24 20.43
CA PHE A 236 -4.16 4.01 20.53
C PHE A 236 -5.38 3.17 20.90
N GLY A 237 -5.19 1.89 21.24
CA GLY A 237 -6.27 0.99 21.69
C GLY A 237 -7.30 0.66 20.61
N THR A 238 -6.88 0.62 19.36
CA THR A 238 -7.73 0.32 18.19
C THR A 238 -7.42 -1.04 17.56
N LEU A 239 -6.58 -1.86 18.18
CA LEU A 239 -6.38 -3.24 17.77
C LEU A 239 -7.62 -4.07 18.15
N ASP A 240 -8.12 -4.88 17.22
CA ASP A 240 -9.22 -5.82 17.49
C ASP A 240 -8.80 -6.78 18.63
N PRO A 241 -9.58 -6.89 19.71
CA PRO A 241 -9.27 -7.77 20.83
C PRO A 241 -9.15 -9.24 20.43
N GLU A 242 -9.85 -9.67 19.39
CA GLU A 242 -9.86 -11.06 18.92
C GLU A 242 -8.78 -11.36 17.86
N TYR A 243 -8.09 -10.32 17.33
CA TYR A 243 -7.10 -10.47 16.26
C TYR A 243 -6.08 -11.60 16.53
N HIS A 244 -5.47 -11.62 17.71
CA HIS A 244 -4.43 -12.62 18.02
C HIS A 244 -4.97 -14.06 18.10
N GLN A 245 -6.25 -14.22 18.42
CA GLN A 245 -6.91 -15.53 18.43
C GLN A 245 -7.19 -15.98 17.00
N ARG A 246 -7.79 -15.12 16.19
CA ARG A 246 -8.15 -15.42 14.80
C ARG A 246 -6.90 -15.69 13.93
N PHE A 247 -5.85 -14.86 14.06
CA PHE A 247 -4.58 -15.09 13.39
C PHE A 247 -3.95 -16.46 13.67
N ARG A 248 -4.13 -17.00 14.89
CA ARG A 248 -3.63 -18.33 15.27
C ARG A 248 -4.52 -19.49 14.81
N GLN A 249 -5.80 -19.25 14.61
CA GLN A 249 -6.76 -20.29 14.16
C GLN A 249 -6.62 -20.61 12.66
N GLY A 250 -5.97 -19.76 11.88
CA GLY A 250 -5.69 -19.98 10.44
C GLY A 250 -4.53 -20.97 10.17
N GLU A 251 -4.07 -21.74 11.17
CA GLU A 251 -3.05 -22.81 10.99
C GLU A 251 -3.61 -24.14 10.56
#